data_8d408135d93338ae585258c3d85b19a0
#
_entry.id   8d408135d93338ae585258c3d85b19a0
#
_cell.length_a   1.000
_cell.length_b   1.000
_cell.length_c   1.000
_cell.angle_alpha   90.00
_cell.angle_beta   90.00
_cell.angle_gamma   90.00
#
_symmetry.space_group_name_H-M   'P 1'
#
loop_
_entity.id
_entity.type
_entity.pdbx_description
1 polymer ?
#
loop_
_entity_poly.entity_id
_entity_poly.type
_entity_poly.pdbx_seq_one_letter_code
_entity_poly.pdbx_strand_id
1 'polypeptide(L)'
;MRTQLNWPQRIAIWGMLAFGAFGSMFVIGEIFTDPGGTQAFIFAACWLVPQALALWFALARPDSAWLLMRLLALIAVVASISLWAFAAQWQQLTDANGPIFSIYLLVAAMSIAAWGLHEPKTAGRLLLVSGLVPLVVTMLSSESHPIAGASLRIVSYAATACGLLLVLSSQRRRS
;
A
#
# COMPACT_ATOMS: atom_id res chain seq x y z
N MET A 1 -25.01 -8.91 4.87
CA MET A 1 -25.39 -7.53 5.30
C MET A 1 -24.40 -6.54 4.69
N ARG A 2 -24.83 -5.62 3.82
CA ARG A 2 -23.94 -4.55 3.33
C ARG A 2 -23.80 -3.52 4.46
N THR A 3 -22.63 -3.41 5.06
CA THR A 3 -22.34 -2.36 6.04
C THR A 3 -22.51 -1.01 5.34
N GLN A 4 -23.45 -0.20 5.82
CA GLN A 4 -23.59 1.16 5.30
C GLN A 4 -22.35 1.96 5.73
N LEU A 5 -21.52 2.31 4.75
CA LEU A 5 -20.33 3.12 4.95
C LEU A 5 -20.73 4.57 5.21
N ASN A 6 -20.13 5.16 6.23
CA ASN A 6 -20.24 6.60 6.50
C ASN A 6 -19.43 7.40 5.47
N TRP A 7 -19.79 8.68 5.29
CA TRP A 7 -19.10 9.59 4.37
C TRP A 7 -17.57 9.60 4.54
N PRO A 8 -16.99 9.72 5.76
CA PRO A 8 -15.53 9.66 5.94
C PRO A 8 -14.90 8.34 5.49
N GLN A 9 -15.60 7.20 5.71
CA GLN A 9 -15.11 5.89 5.26
C GLN A 9 -15.07 5.79 3.74
N ARG A 10 -16.09 6.33 3.07
CA ARG A 10 -16.11 6.40 1.60
C ARG A 10 -14.97 7.26 1.07
N ILE A 11 -14.74 8.44 1.65
CA ILE A 11 -13.63 9.32 1.26
C ILE A 11 -12.29 8.59 1.44
N ALA A 12 -12.06 7.95 2.58
CA ALA A 12 -10.81 7.24 2.84
C ALA A 12 -10.57 6.13 1.81
N ILE A 13 -11.57 5.28 1.56
CA ILE A 13 -11.44 4.14 0.64
C ILE A 13 -11.26 4.63 -0.80
N TRP A 14 -12.14 5.49 -1.28
CA TRP A 14 -12.06 5.99 -2.65
C TRP A 14 -10.84 6.88 -2.87
N GLY A 15 -10.44 7.65 -1.87
CA GLY A 15 -9.21 8.44 -1.90
C GLY A 15 -7.97 7.55 -2.04
N MET A 16 -7.89 6.45 -1.28
CA MET A 16 -6.77 5.50 -1.39
C MET A 16 -6.77 4.76 -2.73
N LEU A 17 -7.95 4.36 -3.23
CA LEU A 17 -8.07 3.72 -4.54
C LEU A 17 -7.67 4.67 -5.68
N ALA A 18 -8.12 5.92 -5.64
CA ALA A 18 -7.75 6.94 -6.62
C ALA A 18 -6.24 7.25 -6.57
N PHE A 19 -5.69 7.42 -5.37
CA PHE A 19 -4.26 7.63 -5.16
C PHE A 19 -3.43 6.46 -5.70
N GLY A 20 -3.86 5.24 -5.41
CA GLY A 20 -3.18 4.04 -5.89
C GLY A 20 -3.31 3.84 -7.40
N ALA A 21 -4.47 4.14 -7.99
CA ALA A 21 -4.64 4.10 -9.44
C ALA A 21 -3.71 5.11 -10.13
N PHE A 22 -3.63 6.34 -9.61
CA PHE A 22 -2.72 7.35 -10.12
C PHE A 22 -1.25 6.92 -9.99
N GLY A 23 -0.86 6.41 -8.83
CA GLY A 23 0.49 5.88 -8.61
C GLY A 23 0.83 4.71 -9.55
N SER A 24 -0.13 3.82 -9.79
CA SER A 24 0.04 2.71 -10.74
C SER A 24 0.22 3.20 -12.19
N MET A 25 -0.52 4.23 -12.60
CA MET A 25 -0.34 4.86 -13.93
C MET A 25 1.04 5.47 -14.07
N PHE A 26 1.54 6.12 -13.03
CA PHE A 26 2.89 6.69 -13.03
C PHE A 26 3.96 5.60 -13.17
N VAL A 27 3.87 4.52 -12.37
CA VAL A 27 4.80 3.38 -12.47
C VAL A 27 4.79 2.75 -13.86
N ILE A 28 3.59 2.58 -14.44
CA ILE A 28 3.47 2.04 -15.81
C ILE A 28 4.11 2.99 -16.81
N GLY A 29 3.89 4.29 -16.70
CA GLY A 29 4.51 5.29 -17.57
C GLY A 29 6.04 5.20 -17.52
N GLU A 30 6.64 5.06 -16.35
CA GLU A 30 8.08 4.88 -16.18
C GLU A 30 8.59 3.58 -16.85
N ILE A 31 7.90 2.45 -16.63
CA ILE A 31 8.26 1.17 -17.26
C ILE A 31 8.27 1.24 -18.78
N PHE A 32 7.38 2.01 -19.39
CA PHE A 32 7.33 2.18 -20.85
C PHE A 32 8.37 3.17 -21.38
N THR A 33 8.91 4.04 -20.54
CA THR A 33 10.02 4.93 -20.91
C THR A 33 11.38 4.29 -20.73
N ASP A 34 11.56 3.51 -19.65
CA ASP A 34 12.81 2.84 -19.31
C ASP A 34 12.52 1.50 -18.59
N PRO A 35 12.86 0.33 -19.14
CA PRO A 35 13.66 0.07 -20.35
C PRO A 35 12.90 0.16 -21.68
N GLY A 36 11.57 0.33 -21.66
CA GLY A 36 10.76 0.39 -22.88
C GLY A 36 10.69 -0.93 -23.68
N GLY A 37 10.12 -0.86 -24.88
CA GLY A 37 10.04 -2.01 -25.79
C GLY A 37 9.22 -3.20 -25.28
N THR A 38 9.53 -4.39 -25.74
CA THR A 38 8.81 -5.63 -25.37
C THR A 38 8.95 -6.00 -23.91
N GLN A 39 10.06 -5.65 -23.26
CA GLN A 39 10.30 -5.92 -21.85
C GLN A 39 9.34 -5.12 -20.94
N ALA A 40 8.96 -3.91 -21.35
CA ALA A 40 8.01 -3.09 -20.62
C ALA A 40 6.66 -3.80 -20.40
N PHE A 41 6.17 -4.56 -21.40
CA PHE A 41 4.93 -5.33 -21.26
C PHE A 41 5.04 -6.43 -20.19
N ILE A 42 6.20 -7.09 -20.11
CA ILE A 42 6.44 -8.14 -19.10
C ILE A 42 6.45 -7.51 -17.70
N PHE A 43 7.19 -6.42 -17.51
CA PHE A 43 7.26 -5.72 -16.23
C PHE A 43 5.89 -5.14 -15.82
N ALA A 44 5.18 -4.50 -16.78
CA ALA A 44 3.83 -4.00 -16.53
C ALA A 44 2.85 -5.13 -16.15
N ALA A 45 2.93 -6.29 -16.81
CA ALA A 45 2.11 -7.45 -16.46
C ALA A 45 2.48 -8.01 -15.08
N CYS A 46 3.76 -8.16 -14.76
CA CYS A 46 4.23 -8.59 -13.43
C CYS A 46 3.76 -7.66 -12.32
N TRP A 47 3.52 -6.39 -12.63
CA TRP A 47 2.98 -5.41 -11.72
C TRP A 47 1.45 -5.44 -11.64
N LEU A 48 0.78 -5.30 -12.78
CA LEU A 48 -0.68 -5.15 -12.84
C LEU A 48 -1.43 -6.42 -12.47
N VAL A 49 -0.92 -7.61 -12.84
CA VAL A 49 -1.63 -8.88 -12.60
C VAL A 49 -1.76 -9.17 -11.10
N PRO A 50 -0.70 -9.13 -10.27
CA PRO A 50 -0.83 -9.31 -8.82
C PRO A 50 -1.74 -8.26 -8.18
N GLN A 51 -1.65 -7.00 -8.62
CA GLN A 51 -2.50 -5.92 -8.13
C GLN A 51 -3.98 -6.18 -8.46
N ALA A 52 -4.28 -6.51 -9.71
CA ALA A 52 -5.65 -6.81 -10.15
C ALA A 52 -6.22 -8.03 -9.42
N LEU A 53 -5.40 -9.08 -9.24
CA LEU A 53 -5.81 -10.27 -8.49
C LEU A 53 -6.08 -9.96 -7.02
N ALA A 54 -5.23 -9.18 -6.36
CA ALA A 54 -5.41 -8.82 -4.97
C ALA A 54 -6.67 -7.94 -4.77
N LEU A 55 -6.90 -6.97 -5.67
CA LEU A 55 -8.10 -6.14 -5.68
C LEU A 55 -9.35 -6.98 -5.96
N TRP A 56 -9.31 -7.84 -6.97
CA TRP A 56 -10.41 -8.75 -7.29
C TRP A 56 -10.75 -9.63 -6.10
N PHE A 57 -9.75 -10.22 -5.45
CA PHE A 57 -9.95 -11.08 -4.30
C PHE A 57 -10.54 -10.32 -3.11
N ALA A 58 -10.08 -9.08 -2.86
CA ALA A 58 -10.61 -8.20 -1.82
C ALA A 58 -12.10 -7.88 -2.04
N LEU A 59 -12.51 -7.70 -3.30
CA LEU A 59 -13.89 -7.31 -3.66
C LEU A 59 -14.81 -8.50 -3.84
N ALA A 60 -14.36 -9.57 -4.51
CA ALA A 60 -15.18 -10.72 -4.89
C ALA A 60 -15.31 -11.79 -3.78
N ARG A 61 -14.30 -11.91 -2.93
CA ARG A 61 -14.22 -12.91 -1.85
C ARG A 61 -13.83 -12.31 -0.50
N PRO A 62 -14.60 -11.33 0.03
CA PRO A 62 -14.22 -10.58 1.23
C PRO A 62 -14.01 -11.48 2.46
N ASP A 63 -14.81 -12.56 2.60
CA ASP A 63 -14.71 -13.49 3.73
C ASP A 63 -13.40 -14.29 3.74
N SER A 64 -12.86 -14.59 2.55
CA SER A 64 -11.58 -15.29 2.41
C SER A 64 -10.39 -14.34 2.31
N ALA A 65 -10.64 -13.09 1.96
CA ALA A 65 -9.58 -12.08 1.74
C ALA A 65 -8.89 -11.64 3.04
N TRP A 66 -9.50 -11.87 4.21
CA TRP A 66 -8.97 -11.42 5.50
C TRP A 66 -7.54 -11.91 5.76
N LEU A 67 -7.24 -13.15 5.39
CA LEU A 67 -5.90 -13.72 5.55
C LEU A 67 -4.90 -13.03 4.64
N LEU A 68 -5.26 -12.87 3.35
CA LEU A 68 -4.41 -12.18 2.38
C LEU A 68 -4.12 -10.74 2.80
N MET A 69 -5.13 -10.00 3.27
CA MET A 69 -4.96 -8.61 3.71
C MET A 69 -4.03 -8.50 4.94
N ARG A 70 -4.12 -9.45 5.87
CA ARG A 70 -3.20 -9.52 7.01
C ARG A 70 -1.79 -9.89 6.59
N LEU A 71 -1.63 -10.83 5.66
CA LEU A 71 -0.32 -11.18 5.12
C LEU A 71 0.33 -10.01 4.40
N LEU A 72 -0.43 -9.27 3.57
CA LEU A 72 0.09 -8.07 2.92
C LEU A 72 0.55 -7.01 3.93
N ALA A 73 -0.23 -6.76 4.98
CA ALA A 73 0.17 -5.85 6.04
C ALA A 73 1.39 -6.34 6.83
N LEU A 74 1.44 -7.64 7.14
CA LEU A 74 2.57 -8.25 7.85
C LEU A 74 3.87 -8.14 7.03
N ILE A 75 3.81 -8.46 5.73
CA ILE A 75 4.95 -8.34 4.82
C ILE A 75 5.42 -6.88 4.75
N ALA A 76 4.49 -5.91 4.70
CA ALA A 76 4.85 -4.48 4.72
C ALA A 76 5.61 -4.10 6.00
N VAL A 77 5.19 -4.62 7.15
CA VAL A 77 5.88 -4.39 8.45
C VAL A 77 7.25 -5.05 8.47
N VAL A 78 7.33 -6.33 8.11
CA VAL A 78 8.60 -7.08 8.10
C VAL A 78 9.59 -6.46 7.13
N ALA A 79 9.13 -6.10 5.92
CA ALA A 79 9.96 -5.41 4.93
C ALA A 79 10.43 -4.04 5.44
N SER A 80 9.59 -3.29 6.17
CA SER A 80 9.99 -2.01 6.78
C SER A 80 11.10 -2.18 7.81
N ILE A 81 10.99 -3.21 8.66
CA ILE A 81 12.02 -3.53 9.66
C ILE A 81 13.31 -3.98 8.96
N SER A 82 13.19 -4.77 7.89
CA SER A 82 14.35 -5.22 7.11
C SER A 82 15.03 -4.05 6.37
N LEU A 83 14.30 -3.04 5.93
CA LEU A 83 14.86 -1.80 5.39
C LEU A 83 15.79 -1.11 6.39
N TRP A 84 15.40 -1.10 7.65
CA TRP A 84 16.25 -0.53 8.71
C TRP A 84 17.45 -1.41 9.03
N ALA A 85 17.26 -2.71 9.16
CA ALA A 85 18.31 -3.65 9.55
C ALA A 85 19.35 -3.91 8.44
N PHE A 86 18.93 -3.86 7.17
CA PHE A 86 19.73 -4.21 5.98
C PHE A 86 19.76 -3.08 4.95
N ALA A 87 19.98 -1.87 5.42
CA ALA A 87 19.90 -0.66 4.63
C ALA A 87 20.72 -0.68 3.32
N ALA A 88 21.98 -1.12 3.40
CA ALA A 88 22.88 -1.15 2.25
C ALA A 88 22.41 -2.12 1.15
N GLN A 89 21.89 -3.29 1.53
CA GLN A 89 21.36 -4.28 0.60
C GLN A 89 20.11 -3.78 -0.10
N TRP A 90 19.22 -3.13 0.66
CA TRP A 90 18.00 -2.52 0.10
C TRP A 90 18.31 -1.36 -0.83
N GLN A 91 19.34 -0.57 -0.54
CA GLN A 91 19.77 0.49 -1.45
C GLN A 91 20.26 -0.07 -2.78
N GLN A 92 21.11 -1.11 -2.75
CA GLN A 92 21.56 -1.79 -3.98
C GLN A 92 20.40 -2.36 -4.79
N LEU A 93 19.40 -2.97 -4.12
CA LEU A 93 18.20 -3.49 -4.78
C LEU A 93 17.37 -2.37 -5.40
N THR A 94 17.23 -1.24 -4.72
CA THR A 94 16.45 -0.09 -5.20
C THR A 94 17.16 0.59 -6.37
N ASP A 95 18.48 0.71 -6.33
CA ASP A 95 19.28 1.29 -7.41
C ASP A 95 19.23 0.43 -8.68
N ALA A 96 19.17 -0.91 -8.50
CA ALA A 96 19.12 -1.85 -9.61
C ALA A 96 17.72 -2.03 -10.23
N ASN A 97 16.65 -1.94 -9.42
CA ASN A 97 15.30 -2.35 -9.81
C ASN A 97 14.21 -1.29 -9.55
N GLY A 98 14.60 -0.09 -9.12
CA GLY A 98 13.66 0.96 -8.75
C GLY A 98 13.01 0.77 -7.37
N PRO A 99 12.00 1.58 -7.01
CA PRO A 99 11.42 1.65 -5.67
C PRO A 99 10.44 0.49 -5.36
N ILE A 100 10.91 -0.76 -5.43
CA ILE A 100 10.10 -1.98 -5.29
C ILE A 100 9.22 -1.95 -4.04
N PHE A 101 9.77 -1.50 -2.91
CA PHE A 101 9.01 -1.50 -1.66
C PHE A 101 7.88 -0.48 -1.65
N SER A 102 8.08 0.71 -2.22
CA SER A 102 7.02 1.72 -2.37
C SER A 102 5.87 1.19 -3.23
N ILE A 103 6.23 0.49 -4.28
CA ILE A 103 5.32 -0.16 -5.22
C ILE A 103 4.52 -1.25 -4.49
N TYR A 104 5.19 -2.14 -3.77
CA TYR A 104 4.53 -3.17 -2.97
C TYR A 104 3.56 -2.57 -1.94
N LEU A 105 4.00 -1.54 -1.20
CA LEU A 105 3.18 -0.87 -0.21
C LEU A 105 1.92 -0.23 -0.83
N LEU A 106 2.05 0.32 -2.04
CA LEU A 106 0.92 0.89 -2.77
C LEU A 106 -0.13 -0.17 -3.10
N VAL A 107 0.29 -1.34 -3.62
CA VAL A 107 -0.62 -2.48 -3.91
C VAL A 107 -1.29 -2.98 -2.65
N ALA A 108 -0.52 -3.18 -1.58
CA ALA A 108 -1.03 -3.63 -0.31
C ALA A 108 -2.08 -2.64 0.25
N ALA A 109 -1.77 -1.34 0.25
CA ALA A 109 -2.66 -0.31 0.75
C ALA A 109 -3.95 -0.19 -0.07
N MET A 110 -3.87 -0.26 -1.41
CA MET A 110 -5.06 -0.28 -2.28
C MET A 110 -5.95 -1.49 -2.00
N SER A 111 -5.36 -2.68 -1.90
CA SER A 111 -6.09 -3.93 -1.69
C SER A 111 -6.77 -3.96 -0.32
N ILE A 112 -6.06 -3.51 0.72
CA ILE A 112 -6.61 -3.38 2.07
C ILE A 112 -7.74 -2.32 2.11
N ALA A 113 -7.57 -1.18 1.41
CA ALA A 113 -8.60 -0.16 1.32
C ALA A 113 -9.85 -0.67 0.58
N ALA A 114 -9.70 -1.40 -0.53
CA ALA A 114 -10.80 -2.02 -1.24
C ALA A 114 -11.56 -3.03 -0.36
N TRP A 115 -10.84 -3.85 0.39
CA TRP A 115 -11.45 -4.75 1.37
C TRP A 115 -12.19 -4.00 2.49
N GLY A 116 -11.78 -2.78 2.80
CA GLY A 116 -12.44 -1.87 3.73
C GLY A 116 -13.90 -1.54 3.36
N LEU A 117 -14.36 -1.78 2.12
CA LEU A 117 -15.77 -1.70 1.75
C LEU A 117 -16.63 -2.69 2.52
N HIS A 118 -16.06 -3.81 2.95
CA HIS A 118 -16.72 -4.87 3.69
C HIS A 118 -16.40 -4.81 5.19
N GLU A 119 -15.13 -4.58 5.54
CA GLU A 119 -14.60 -4.59 6.91
C GLU A 119 -13.80 -3.31 7.23
N PRO A 120 -14.46 -2.12 7.31
CA PRO A 120 -13.76 -0.83 7.40
C PRO A 120 -12.89 -0.68 8.65
N LYS A 121 -13.32 -1.28 9.78
CA LYS A 121 -12.57 -1.18 11.04
C LYS A 121 -11.26 -1.96 11.00
N THR A 122 -11.30 -3.18 10.48
CA THR A 122 -10.12 -4.05 10.38
C THR A 122 -9.18 -3.54 9.31
N ALA A 123 -9.71 -3.15 8.15
CA ALA A 123 -8.94 -2.52 7.08
C ALA A 123 -8.23 -1.24 7.55
N GLY A 124 -8.94 -0.39 8.30
CA GLY A 124 -8.35 0.82 8.86
C GLY A 124 -7.15 0.54 9.79
N ARG A 125 -7.24 -0.50 10.63
CA ARG A 125 -6.13 -0.89 11.50
C ARG A 125 -4.94 -1.43 10.71
N LEU A 126 -5.21 -2.26 9.68
CA LEU A 126 -4.15 -2.79 8.82
C LEU A 126 -3.46 -1.69 8.03
N LEU A 127 -4.22 -0.73 7.46
CA LEU A 127 -3.66 0.44 6.79
C LEU A 127 -2.82 1.31 7.73
N LEU A 128 -3.29 1.51 8.97
CA LEU A 128 -2.54 2.25 9.97
C LEU A 128 -1.19 1.60 10.25
N VAL A 129 -1.18 0.30 10.50
CA VAL A 129 0.07 -0.43 10.81
C VAL A 129 0.99 -0.44 9.61
N SER A 130 0.48 -0.79 8.41
CA SER A 130 1.27 -0.86 7.18
C SER A 130 1.78 0.50 6.69
N GLY A 131 1.12 1.60 7.06
CA GLY A 131 1.58 2.95 6.72
C GLY A 131 2.49 3.56 7.79
N LEU A 132 2.13 3.43 9.08
CA LEU A 132 2.86 4.06 10.19
C LEU A 132 4.24 3.43 10.41
N VAL A 133 4.36 2.10 10.32
CA VAL A 133 5.64 1.42 10.55
C VAL A 133 6.69 1.84 9.51
N PRO A 134 6.44 1.79 8.18
CA PRO A 134 7.40 2.31 7.20
C PRO A 134 7.70 3.79 7.41
N LEU A 135 6.70 4.60 7.80
CA LEU A 135 6.89 6.02 8.05
C LEU A 135 7.87 6.27 9.20
N VAL A 136 7.69 5.59 10.33
CA VAL A 136 8.58 5.69 11.49
C VAL A 136 9.99 5.21 11.13
N VAL A 137 10.10 4.08 10.44
CA VAL A 137 11.39 3.55 9.98
C VAL A 137 12.10 4.54 9.08
N THR A 138 11.39 5.15 8.13
CA THR A 138 12.00 6.15 7.23
C THR A 138 12.39 7.43 7.92
N MET A 139 11.69 7.84 8.97
CA MET A 139 12.06 8.99 9.79
C MET A 139 13.30 8.72 10.64
N LEU A 140 13.40 7.54 11.23
CA LEU A 140 14.56 7.13 12.03
C LEU A 140 15.83 6.93 11.17
N SER A 141 15.66 6.53 9.91
CA SER A 141 16.78 6.29 8.98
C SER A 141 17.29 7.55 8.28
N SER A 142 16.58 8.67 8.36
CA SER A 142 16.83 9.86 7.52
C SER A 142 18.14 10.59 7.80
N GLU A 143 18.75 10.40 8.96
CA GLU A 143 20.00 11.11 9.32
C GLU A 143 21.26 10.38 8.86
N SER A 144 21.22 9.08 8.70
CA SER A 144 22.41 8.28 8.38
C SER A 144 22.41 7.66 6.98
N HIS A 145 21.25 7.34 6.42
CA HIS A 145 21.12 6.70 5.10
C HIS A 145 19.80 7.09 4.43
N PRO A 146 19.81 7.71 3.23
CA PRO A 146 18.61 8.09 2.49
C PRO A 146 17.94 6.89 1.81
N ILE A 147 17.65 5.83 2.58
CA ILE A 147 17.15 4.53 2.07
C ILE A 147 15.73 4.63 1.51
N ALA A 148 14.97 5.59 1.98
CA ALA A 148 13.58 5.73 1.59
C ALA A 148 13.40 6.95 0.71
N GLY A 149 13.24 6.73 -0.56
CA GLY A 149 12.86 7.78 -1.51
C GLY A 149 11.56 8.47 -1.11
N ALA A 150 11.35 9.67 -1.65
CA ALA A 150 10.13 10.46 -1.42
C ALA A 150 8.84 9.64 -1.67
N SER A 151 8.87 8.70 -2.63
CA SER A 151 7.76 7.80 -2.98
C SER A 151 7.27 6.96 -1.79
N LEU A 152 8.19 6.37 -1.01
CA LEU A 152 7.81 5.55 0.14
C LEU A 152 7.14 6.39 1.23
N ARG A 153 7.64 7.59 1.49
CA ARG A 153 7.03 8.52 2.46
C ARG A 153 5.63 8.92 2.04
N ILE A 154 5.44 9.28 0.76
CA ILE A 154 4.14 9.69 0.21
C ILE A 154 3.11 8.55 0.36
N VAL A 155 3.45 7.32 -0.03
CA VAL A 155 2.55 6.17 0.10
C VAL A 155 2.24 5.86 1.57
N SER A 156 3.25 5.94 2.45
CA SER A 156 3.09 5.72 3.89
C SER A 156 2.18 6.77 4.53
N TYR A 157 2.31 8.04 4.17
CA TYR A 157 1.40 9.11 4.64
C TYR A 157 -0.03 8.86 4.17
N ALA A 158 -0.23 8.53 2.89
CA ALA A 158 -1.56 8.24 2.34
C ALA A 158 -2.23 7.06 3.05
N ALA A 159 -1.50 5.94 3.22
CA ALA A 159 -2.00 4.76 3.92
C ALA A 159 -2.33 5.06 5.39
N THR A 160 -1.47 5.80 6.10
CA THR A 160 -1.69 6.19 7.50
C THR A 160 -2.90 7.10 7.64
N ALA A 161 -3.04 8.12 6.80
CA ALA A 161 -4.18 9.05 6.83
C ALA A 161 -5.50 8.32 6.55
N CYS A 162 -5.53 7.46 5.53
CA CYS A 162 -6.71 6.64 5.23
C CYS A 162 -7.05 5.67 6.36
N GLY A 163 -6.04 5.04 6.97
CA GLY A 163 -6.20 4.16 8.11
C GLY A 163 -6.81 4.88 9.32
N LEU A 164 -6.30 6.07 9.65
CA LEU A 164 -6.83 6.91 10.72
C LEU A 164 -8.30 7.29 10.48
N LEU A 165 -8.64 7.76 9.28
CA LEU A 165 -10.01 8.11 8.92
C LEU A 165 -10.97 6.92 9.07
N LEU A 166 -10.56 5.72 8.65
CA LEU A 166 -11.36 4.50 8.79
C LEU A 166 -11.56 4.11 10.25
N VAL A 167 -10.50 4.15 11.08
CA VAL A 167 -10.59 3.80 12.49
C VAL A 167 -11.46 4.80 13.26
N LEU A 168 -11.20 6.09 13.13
CA LEU A 168 -11.94 7.14 13.86
C LEU A 168 -13.41 7.16 13.47
N SER A 169 -13.73 7.03 12.17
CA SER A 169 -15.10 6.99 11.71
C SER A 169 -15.87 5.74 12.16
N SER A 170 -15.17 4.63 12.44
CA SER A 170 -15.76 3.41 12.95
C SER A 170 -16.08 3.46 14.45
N GLN A 171 -15.41 4.33 15.21
CA GLN A 171 -15.65 4.51 16.65
C GLN A 171 -16.90 5.34 16.91
N ARG A 172 -17.18 6.38 16.09
CA ARG A 172 -18.36 7.26 16.22
C ARG A 172 -19.72 6.55 16.10
N ARG A 173 -19.77 5.31 15.66
CA ARG A 173 -21.02 4.51 15.60
C ARG A 173 -21.39 3.85 16.94
N ARG A 174 -20.52 3.90 17.94
CA ARG A 174 -20.74 3.23 19.24
C ARG A 174 -21.15 4.18 20.36
N SER A 175 -21.04 5.48 20.15
CA SER A 175 -21.54 6.54 21.00
C SER A 175 -22.90 7.05 20.52
#